data_4e690b8d846ff9a7aac2ab0f76cc6a66
#
_entry.id   4e690b8d846ff9a7aac2ab0f76cc6a66
#
_cell.length_a   1.000
_cell.length_b   1.000
_cell.length_c   1.000
_cell.angle_alpha   90.00
_cell.angle_beta   90.00
_cell.angle_gamma   90.00
#
_symmetry.space_group_name_H-M   'P 1'
#
loop_
_entity.id
_entity.type
_entity.pdbx_description
1 polymer ?
#
loop_
_entity_poly.entity_id
_entity_poly.type
_entity_poly.pdbx_seq_one_letter_code
_entity_poly.pdbx_strand_id
1 'polypeptide(L)'
;ELGALAGFEKSGHFFFNAPYGRGYDDGLVAAAAILGMMDRNPGKSLSDLKKALPVAFTSLTMSPHCSDEAKYGVVEDVVREYEQLAASGGSILGRRIVEAITVNGVRVGLEDGSWVLVRASSNKPELVVVVESMRSADDMRALFHEEVKPRLAKRSEVGAYNQEI
;
A
#
# COMPACT_ATOMS: atom_id res chain seq x y z
N GLU A 1 9.32 -8.65 15.72
CA GLU A 1 10.25 -7.87 14.89
C GLU A 1 10.45 -8.59 13.56
N LEU A 2 10.26 -7.89 12.43
CA LEU A 2 10.30 -8.50 11.09
C LEU A 2 11.73 -8.67 10.55
N GLY A 3 12.75 -8.20 11.26
CA GLY A 3 14.15 -8.21 10.78
C GLY A 3 14.39 -7.39 9.49
N ALA A 4 13.49 -6.46 9.18
CA ALA A 4 13.59 -5.64 7.98
C ALA A 4 14.84 -4.76 8.02
N LEU A 5 15.62 -4.73 6.93
CA LEU A 5 16.81 -3.89 6.79
C LEU A 5 16.46 -2.43 6.52
N ALA A 6 15.32 -2.16 5.90
CA ALA A 6 14.88 -0.81 5.57
C ALA A 6 13.35 -0.71 5.53
N GLY A 7 12.84 0.50 5.79
CA GLY A 7 11.46 0.91 5.60
C GLY A 7 11.42 2.22 4.81
N PHE A 8 10.35 2.39 4.02
CA PHE A 8 10.19 3.55 3.16
C PHE A 8 8.76 4.08 3.24
N GLU A 9 8.62 5.40 3.20
CA GLU A 9 7.33 6.05 3.08
C GLU A 9 7.20 6.77 1.73
N LYS A 10 5.98 6.87 1.21
CA LYS A 10 5.69 7.63 -0.02
C LYS A 10 6.06 9.12 0.12
N SER A 11 6.07 9.64 1.34
CA SER A 11 6.51 10.99 1.69
C SER A 11 8.01 11.25 1.50
N GLY A 12 8.80 10.19 1.25
CA GLY A 12 10.25 10.29 1.04
C GLY A 12 11.07 10.09 2.33
N HIS A 13 10.47 9.58 3.40
CA HIS A 13 11.20 9.18 4.60
C HIS A 13 11.79 7.78 4.42
N PHE A 14 13.03 7.61 4.83
CA PHE A 14 13.79 6.37 4.68
C PHE A 14 14.38 5.96 6.03
N PHE A 15 14.08 4.75 6.46
CA PHE A 15 14.50 4.17 7.72
C PHE A 15 15.41 2.98 7.42
N PHE A 16 16.66 3.04 7.81
CA PHE A 16 17.61 1.93 7.67
C PHE A 16 17.97 1.35 9.04
N ASN A 17 17.82 0.04 9.19
CA ASN A 17 18.30 -0.69 10.34
C ASN A 17 19.80 -1.04 10.23
N ALA A 18 20.37 -1.57 11.32
CA ALA A 18 21.73 -2.08 11.31
C ALA A 18 21.90 -3.15 10.21
N PRO A 19 23.02 -3.18 9.49
CA PRO A 19 24.25 -2.38 9.74
C PRO A 19 24.26 -0.99 9.08
N TYR A 20 23.24 -0.63 8.30
CA TYR A 20 23.25 0.59 7.48
C TYR A 20 22.82 1.85 8.25
N GLY A 21 21.94 1.72 9.23
CA GLY A 21 21.40 2.81 10.02
C GLY A 21 20.97 2.36 11.42
N ARG A 22 20.17 3.18 12.09
CA ARG A 22 19.73 2.97 13.48
C ARG A 22 18.20 2.83 13.63
N GLY A 23 17.47 2.67 12.51
CA GLY A 23 16.03 2.45 12.51
C GLY A 23 15.18 3.73 12.60
N TYR A 24 15.76 4.91 12.46
CA TYR A 24 15.01 6.16 12.36
C TYR A 24 15.27 6.85 11.02
N ASP A 25 14.45 7.85 10.69
CA ASP A 25 14.56 8.64 9.47
C ASP A 25 15.86 9.44 9.48
N ASP A 26 16.74 9.18 8.51
CA ASP A 26 18.05 9.83 8.40
C ASP A 26 18.41 10.06 6.92
N GLY A 27 18.28 11.31 6.48
CA GLY A 27 18.58 11.70 5.11
C GLY A 27 20.05 11.51 4.71
N LEU A 28 21.00 11.60 5.66
CA LEU A 28 22.44 11.38 5.39
C LEU A 28 22.72 9.89 5.18
N VAL A 29 22.10 9.02 5.99
CA VAL A 29 22.18 7.57 5.81
C VAL A 29 21.54 7.16 4.48
N ALA A 30 20.39 7.74 4.14
CA ALA A 30 19.73 7.50 2.85
C ALA A 30 20.62 7.91 1.67
N ALA A 31 21.24 9.10 1.74
CA ALA A 31 22.17 9.57 0.71
C ALA A 31 23.39 8.64 0.57
N ALA A 32 24.00 8.23 1.69
CA ALA A 32 25.13 7.30 1.70
C ALA A 32 24.75 5.93 1.11
N ALA A 33 23.55 5.43 1.41
CA ALA A 33 23.05 4.17 0.85
C ALA A 33 22.88 4.24 -0.67
N ILE A 34 22.35 5.38 -1.20
CA ILE A 34 22.21 5.62 -2.65
C ILE A 34 23.57 5.71 -3.31
N LEU A 35 24.52 6.46 -2.74
CA LEU A 35 25.88 6.57 -3.28
C LEU A 35 26.57 5.20 -3.31
N GLY A 36 26.46 4.42 -2.24
CA GLY A 36 26.99 3.05 -2.19
C GLY A 36 26.31 2.10 -3.20
N MET A 37 25.03 2.30 -3.49
CA MET A 37 24.34 1.56 -4.54
C MET A 37 24.89 1.94 -5.92
N MET A 38 25.12 3.22 -6.19
CA MET A 38 25.73 3.69 -7.43
C MET A 38 27.14 3.15 -7.62
N ASP A 39 27.97 3.16 -6.58
CA ASP A 39 29.33 2.62 -6.59
C ASP A 39 29.36 1.13 -6.94
N ARG A 40 28.40 0.34 -6.43
CA ARG A 40 28.24 -1.08 -6.76
C ARG A 40 27.69 -1.35 -8.17
N ASN A 41 27.23 -0.33 -8.89
CA ASN A 41 26.66 -0.42 -10.22
C ASN A 41 27.36 0.54 -11.20
N PRO A 42 28.67 0.39 -11.44
CA PRO A 42 29.42 1.31 -12.29
C PRO A 42 28.82 1.36 -13.70
N GLY A 43 28.74 2.57 -14.26
CA GLY A 43 28.21 2.80 -15.60
C GLY A 43 26.68 2.82 -15.72
N LYS A 44 25.93 2.61 -14.61
CA LYS A 44 24.48 2.75 -14.60
C LYS A 44 24.06 4.04 -13.88
N SER A 45 23.10 4.75 -14.44
CA SER A 45 22.42 5.86 -13.76
C SER A 45 21.33 5.33 -12.80
N LEU A 46 20.85 6.18 -11.88
CA LEU A 46 19.67 5.85 -11.06
C LEU A 46 18.45 5.52 -11.92
N SER A 47 18.31 6.20 -13.07
CA SER A 47 17.23 5.92 -14.02
C SER A 47 17.33 4.52 -14.61
N ASP A 48 18.54 4.04 -14.90
CA ASP A 48 18.73 2.69 -15.42
C ASP A 48 18.43 1.63 -14.36
N LEU A 49 18.84 1.87 -13.12
CA LEU A 49 18.51 0.99 -12.00
C LEU A 49 17.00 0.95 -11.76
N LYS A 50 16.31 2.11 -11.83
CA LYS A 50 14.85 2.17 -11.71
C LYS A 50 14.14 1.40 -12.83
N LYS A 51 14.62 1.53 -14.09
CA LYS A 51 14.03 0.82 -15.23
C LYS A 51 14.17 -0.71 -15.15
N ALA A 52 15.10 -1.21 -14.36
CA ALA A 52 15.28 -2.63 -14.12
C ALA A 52 14.29 -3.22 -13.10
N LEU A 53 13.56 -2.38 -12.38
CA LEU A 53 12.51 -2.83 -11.44
C LEU A 53 11.24 -3.24 -12.20
N PRO A 54 10.46 -4.18 -11.65
CA PRO A 54 9.15 -4.50 -12.20
C PRO A 54 8.28 -3.26 -12.34
N VAL A 55 7.53 -3.18 -13.42
CA VAL A 55 6.57 -2.09 -13.62
C VAL A 55 5.34 -2.37 -12.76
N ALA A 56 4.95 -1.40 -11.94
CA ALA A 56 3.72 -1.43 -11.17
C ALA A 56 2.89 -0.17 -11.47
N PHE A 57 1.59 -0.32 -11.44
CA PHE A 57 0.61 0.74 -11.65
C PHE A 57 -0.07 1.04 -10.31
N THR A 58 0.43 2.05 -9.61
CA THR A 58 -0.05 2.44 -8.28
C THR A 58 -1.00 3.63 -8.38
N SER A 59 -2.13 3.56 -7.68
CA SER A 59 -3.08 4.67 -7.59
C SER A 59 -2.52 5.86 -6.81
N LEU A 60 -3.12 7.01 -6.99
CA LEU A 60 -3.06 8.08 -6.00
C LEU A 60 -3.71 7.59 -4.70
N THR A 61 -3.42 8.27 -3.59
CA THR A 61 -4.14 8.02 -2.34
C THR A 61 -5.55 8.58 -2.46
N MET A 62 -6.54 7.71 -2.38
CA MET A 62 -7.96 8.07 -2.38
C MET A 62 -8.45 8.06 -0.94
N SER A 63 -9.07 9.15 -0.52
CA SER A 63 -9.47 9.33 0.87
C SER A 63 -10.96 9.64 0.93
N PRO A 64 -11.84 8.65 1.13
CA PRO A 64 -13.24 8.92 1.41
C PRO A 64 -13.39 9.48 2.82
N HIS A 65 -14.25 10.49 2.97
CA HIS A 65 -14.57 11.02 4.29
C HIS A 65 -15.17 9.92 5.18
N CYS A 66 -14.72 9.88 6.43
CA CYS A 66 -15.28 9.03 7.48
C CYS A 66 -14.93 9.65 8.83
N SER A 67 -15.91 9.89 9.67
CA SER A 67 -15.70 10.59 10.94
C SER A 67 -14.70 9.87 11.85
N ASP A 68 -14.06 10.62 12.74
CA ASP A 68 -13.08 10.05 13.67
C ASP A 68 -13.71 8.99 14.60
N GLU A 69 -14.99 9.12 14.91
CA GLU A 69 -15.74 8.17 15.75
C GLU A 69 -16.04 6.86 15.00
N ALA A 70 -16.25 6.92 13.68
CA ALA A 70 -16.68 5.77 12.87
C ALA A 70 -15.53 5.04 12.16
N LYS A 71 -14.49 5.78 11.74
CA LYS A 71 -13.48 5.26 10.81
C LYS A 71 -12.79 3.97 11.25
N TYR A 72 -12.52 3.81 12.53
CA TYR A 72 -11.87 2.59 13.04
C TYR A 72 -12.80 1.38 13.00
N GLY A 73 -14.08 1.56 13.39
CA GLY A 73 -15.10 0.51 13.29
C GLY A 73 -15.35 0.07 11.85
N VAL A 74 -15.42 1.04 10.91
CA VAL A 74 -15.54 0.78 9.48
C VAL A 74 -14.35 -0.04 8.97
N VAL A 75 -13.13 0.32 9.37
CA VAL A 75 -11.92 -0.41 8.97
C VAL A 75 -11.88 -1.82 9.55
N GLU A 76 -12.25 -2.00 10.82
CA GLU A 76 -12.33 -3.32 11.45
C GLU A 76 -13.31 -4.27 10.71
N ASP A 77 -14.45 -3.74 10.25
CA ASP A 77 -15.39 -4.50 9.45
C ASP A 77 -14.79 -4.92 8.10
N VAL A 78 -14.07 -4.01 7.43
CA VAL A 78 -13.37 -4.30 6.17
C VAL A 78 -12.27 -5.33 6.38
N VAL A 79 -11.51 -5.24 7.46
CA VAL A 79 -10.50 -6.23 7.86
C VAL A 79 -11.14 -7.60 7.97
N ARG A 80 -12.21 -7.73 8.75
CA ARG A 80 -12.93 -9.01 8.93
C ARG A 80 -13.44 -9.60 7.62
N GLU A 81 -13.99 -8.78 6.73
CA GLU A 81 -14.44 -9.26 5.42
C GLU A 81 -13.29 -9.83 4.57
N TYR A 82 -12.15 -9.15 4.53
CA TYR A 82 -10.99 -9.63 3.77
C TYR A 82 -10.32 -10.85 4.40
N GLU A 83 -10.24 -10.91 5.72
CA GLU A 83 -9.74 -12.09 6.43
C GLU A 83 -10.63 -13.33 6.16
N GLN A 84 -11.96 -13.16 6.20
CA GLN A 84 -12.89 -14.22 5.87
C GLN A 84 -12.77 -14.66 4.41
N LEU A 85 -12.64 -13.69 3.48
CA LEU A 85 -12.46 -13.99 2.07
C LEU A 85 -11.15 -14.75 1.84
N ALA A 86 -10.05 -14.35 2.47
CA ALA A 86 -8.77 -15.03 2.39
C ALA A 86 -8.82 -16.44 2.99
N ALA A 87 -9.42 -16.59 4.17
CA ALA A 87 -9.55 -17.89 4.84
C ALA A 87 -10.42 -18.90 4.06
N SER A 88 -11.40 -18.41 3.30
CA SER A 88 -12.24 -19.27 2.42
C SER A 88 -11.58 -19.61 1.08
N GLY A 89 -10.33 -19.20 0.84
CA GLY A 89 -9.67 -19.36 -0.46
C GLY A 89 -10.24 -18.47 -1.55
N GLY A 90 -10.83 -17.32 -1.16
CA GLY A 90 -11.46 -16.38 -2.06
C GLY A 90 -10.48 -15.64 -2.98
N SER A 91 -11.04 -14.93 -3.94
CA SER A 91 -10.27 -14.21 -4.96
C SER A 91 -10.80 -12.78 -5.14
N ILE A 92 -9.95 -11.90 -5.65
CA ILE A 92 -10.27 -10.54 -6.07
C ILE A 92 -10.03 -10.45 -7.57
N LEU A 93 -11.06 -10.14 -8.34
CA LEU A 93 -11.01 -10.08 -9.81
C LEU A 93 -10.34 -11.31 -10.43
N GLY A 94 -10.70 -12.51 -9.93
CA GLY A 94 -10.19 -13.80 -10.41
C GLY A 94 -8.77 -14.15 -9.95
N ARG A 95 -8.15 -13.36 -9.06
CA ARG A 95 -6.82 -13.61 -8.49
C ARG A 95 -6.93 -14.07 -7.04
N ARG A 96 -6.25 -15.15 -6.72
CA ARG A 96 -6.24 -15.70 -5.37
C ARG A 96 -5.55 -14.73 -4.39
N ILE A 97 -6.14 -14.57 -3.21
CA ILE A 97 -5.51 -13.85 -2.11
C ILE A 97 -4.38 -14.74 -1.55
N VAL A 98 -3.19 -14.18 -1.44
CA VAL A 98 -2.00 -14.87 -0.89
C VAL A 98 -1.57 -14.31 0.46
N GLU A 99 -2.01 -13.10 0.78
CA GLU A 99 -1.62 -12.41 2.01
C GLU A 99 -2.71 -11.44 2.45
N ALA A 100 -2.92 -11.33 3.76
CA ALA A 100 -3.70 -10.27 4.39
C ALA A 100 -2.93 -9.74 5.60
N ILE A 101 -2.42 -8.51 5.50
CA ILE A 101 -1.67 -7.85 6.57
C ILE A 101 -2.61 -6.86 7.27
N THR A 102 -2.80 -7.02 8.58
CA THR A 102 -3.81 -6.29 9.38
C THR A 102 -3.21 -5.44 10.50
N VAL A 103 -2.02 -4.86 10.30
CA VAL A 103 -1.33 -4.07 11.32
C VAL A 103 -2.03 -2.74 11.61
N ASN A 104 -2.53 -2.04 10.59
CA ASN A 104 -3.27 -0.77 10.72
C ASN A 104 -4.26 -0.66 9.56
N GLY A 105 -5.37 -1.39 9.65
CA GLY A 105 -6.25 -1.64 8.54
C GLY A 105 -5.88 -2.94 7.83
N VAL A 106 -6.14 -3.06 6.53
CA VAL A 106 -5.83 -4.27 5.78
C VAL A 106 -5.11 -3.96 4.47
N ARG A 107 -4.01 -4.67 4.21
CA ARG A 107 -3.39 -4.79 2.91
C ARG A 107 -3.54 -6.22 2.42
N VAL A 108 -4.26 -6.39 1.33
CA VAL A 108 -4.52 -7.70 0.72
C VAL A 108 -3.63 -7.88 -0.49
N GLY A 109 -2.73 -8.83 -0.44
CA GLY A 109 -1.84 -9.21 -1.54
C GLY A 109 -2.44 -10.32 -2.39
N LEU A 110 -2.27 -10.19 -3.71
CA LEU A 110 -2.77 -11.12 -4.72
C LEU A 110 -1.61 -11.94 -5.31
N GLU A 111 -1.92 -13.09 -5.88
CA GLU A 111 -0.93 -14.04 -6.39
C GLU A 111 -0.03 -13.50 -7.51
N ASP A 112 -0.45 -12.43 -8.20
CA ASP A 112 0.34 -11.75 -9.22
C ASP A 112 1.20 -10.59 -8.67
N GLY A 113 1.18 -10.36 -7.35
CA GLY A 113 1.86 -9.27 -6.67
C GLY A 113 1.07 -7.97 -6.58
N SER A 114 -0.11 -7.88 -7.23
CA SER A 114 -1.04 -6.76 -7.07
C SER A 114 -1.60 -6.73 -5.64
N TRP A 115 -2.06 -5.56 -5.18
CA TRP A 115 -2.60 -5.44 -3.83
C TRP A 115 -3.61 -4.29 -3.69
N VAL A 116 -4.42 -4.38 -2.66
CA VAL A 116 -5.32 -3.32 -2.21
C VAL A 116 -5.05 -2.99 -0.74
N LEU A 117 -5.18 -1.72 -0.37
CA LEU A 117 -5.01 -1.23 1.00
C LEU A 117 -6.22 -0.39 1.40
N VAL A 118 -6.75 -0.67 2.58
CA VAL A 118 -7.74 0.17 3.27
C VAL A 118 -7.32 0.33 4.73
N ARG A 119 -7.20 1.58 5.19
CA ARG A 119 -6.90 1.88 6.60
C ARG A 119 -7.56 3.19 7.05
N ALA A 120 -7.64 3.40 8.34
CA ALA A 120 -8.00 4.70 8.89
C ALA A 120 -6.84 5.70 8.77
N SER A 121 -7.17 6.96 8.50
CA SER A 121 -6.19 8.05 8.62
C SER A 121 -5.92 8.33 10.10
N SER A 122 -4.65 8.51 10.48
CA SER A 122 -4.27 8.80 11.86
C SER A 122 -4.57 10.24 12.30
N ASN A 123 -4.70 11.15 11.34
CA ASN A 123 -4.75 12.59 11.61
C ASN A 123 -5.89 13.35 10.91
N LYS A 124 -6.77 12.65 10.21
CA LYS A 124 -7.90 13.25 9.50
C LYS A 124 -9.15 12.37 9.60
N PRO A 125 -10.38 12.95 9.52
CA PRO A 125 -11.62 12.19 9.49
C PRO A 125 -11.85 11.57 8.10
N GLU A 126 -10.99 10.65 7.72
CA GLU A 126 -11.01 9.98 6.42
C GLU A 126 -10.43 8.57 6.50
N LEU A 127 -10.76 7.74 5.52
CA LEU A 127 -10.02 6.51 5.26
C LEU A 127 -8.89 6.80 4.27
N VAL A 128 -7.96 5.86 4.16
CA VAL A 128 -6.89 5.85 3.19
C VAL A 128 -7.03 4.60 2.34
N VAL A 129 -7.22 4.78 1.05
CA VAL A 129 -7.33 3.72 0.05
C VAL A 129 -6.21 3.87 -0.96
N VAL A 130 -5.48 2.80 -1.20
CA VAL A 130 -4.47 2.69 -2.26
C VAL A 130 -4.61 1.31 -2.91
N VAL A 131 -4.51 1.27 -4.22
CA VAL A 131 -4.48 0.02 -4.99
C VAL A 131 -3.28 0.02 -5.93
N GLU A 132 -2.73 -1.16 -6.16
CA GLU A 132 -1.61 -1.34 -7.09
C GLU A 132 -1.84 -2.60 -7.92
N SER A 133 -1.60 -2.49 -9.22
CA SER A 133 -1.63 -3.61 -10.15
C SER A 133 -0.25 -3.84 -10.77
N MET A 134 0.12 -5.10 -10.89
CA MET A 134 1.28 -5.54 -11.65
C MET A 134 0.96 -5.76 -13.15
N ARG A 135 -0.29 -5.54 -13.59
CA ARG A 135 -0.75 -5.83 -14.95
C ARG A 135 -0.87 -4.58 -15.82
N SER A 136 -1.71 -3.63 -15.41
CA SER A 136 -1.98 -2.41 -16.19
C SER A 136 -2.64 -1.32 -15.35
N ALA A 137 -2.68 -0.10 -15.90
CA ALA A 137 -3.43 1.00 -15.31
C ALA A 137 -4.95 0.72 -15.28
N ASP A 138 -5.49 0.05 -16.29
CA ASP A 138 -6.92 -0.30 -16.34
C ASP A 138 -7.25 -1.36 -15.27
N ASP A 139 -6.38 -2.36 -15.07
CA ASP A 139 -6.55 -3.34 -14.00
C ASP A 139 -6.44 -2.68 -12.62
N MET A 140 -5.55 -1.70 -12.45
CA MET A 140 -5.46 -0.91 -11.22
C MET A 140 -6.79 -0.15 -10.95
N ARG A 141 -7.39 0.45 -11.99
CA ARG A 141 -8.72 1.08 -11.88
C ARG A 141 -9.80 0.07 -11.54
N ALA A 142 -9.78 -1.11 -12.16
CA ALA A 142 -10.72 -2.19 -11.85
C ALA A 142 -10.64 -2.63 -10.39
N LEU A 143 -9.44 -2.79 -9.82
CA LEU A 143 -9.25 -3.07 -8.39
C LEU A 143 -9.95 -2.04 -7.49
N PHE A 144 -9.91 -0.77 -7.85
CA PHE A 144 -10.63 0.25 -7.10
C PHE A 144 -12.14 0.20 -7.34
N HIS A 145 -12.59 0.28 -8.60
CA HIS A 145 -14.00 0.47 -8.93
C HIS A 145 -14.85 -0.77 -8.74
N GLU A 146 -14.30 -1.96 -8.93
CA GLU A 146 -15.05 -3.22 -8.86
C GLU A 146 -14.89 -3.96 -7.54
N GLU A 147 -13.81 -3.69 -6.78
CA GLU A 147 -13.56 -4.36 -5.50
C GLU A 147 -13.66 -3.40 -4.31
N VAL A 148 -12.80 -2.39 -4.21
CA VAL A 148 -12.67 -1.60 -2.98
C VAL A 148 -13.83 -0.61 -2.81
N LYS A 149 -14.15 0.16 -3.85
CA LYS A 149 -15.20 1.17 -3.80
C LYS A 149 -16.58 0.58 -3.48
N PRO A 150 -17.04 -0.52 -4.13
CA PRO A 150 -18.32 -1.15 -3.78
C PRO A 150 -18.34 -1.74 -2.38
N ARG A 151 -17.19 -2.25 -1.90
CA ARG A 151 -17.07 -2.77 -0.53
C ARG A 151 -17.26 -1.65 0.49
N LEU A 152 -16.61 -0.52 0.32
CA LEU A 152 -16.76 0.63 1.21
C LEU A 152 -18.13 1.29 1.12
N ALA A 153 -18.74 1.32 -0.06
CA ALA A 153 -20.08 1.90 -0.28
C ALA A 153 -21.22 1.17 0.45
N LYS A 154 -20.98 -0.03 0.99
CA LYS A 154 -21.96 -0.73 1.85
C LYS A 154 -22.15 -0.05 3.22
N ARG A 155 -21.32 0.92 3.56
CA ARG A 155 -21.28 1.59 4.86
C ARG A 155 -21.72 3.04 4.73
N SER A 156 -22.79 3.41 5.43
CA SER A 156 -23.36 4.76 5.40
C SER A 156 -22.42 5.83 5.93
N GLU A 157 -21.45 5.42 6.76
CA GLU A 157 -20.42 6.28 7.37
C GLU A 157 -19.33 6.71 6.40
N VAL A 158 -19.24 6.02 5.25
CA VAL A 158 -18.24 6.32 4.22
C VAL A 158 -18.82 7.33 3.22
N GLY A 159 -18.27 8.53 3.23
CA GLY A 159 -18.71 9.65 2.39
C GLY A 159 -17.95 9.76 1.07
N ALA A 160 -17.95 10.96 0.53
CA ALA A 160 -17.29 11.27 -0.75
C ALA A 160 -15.77 11.12 -0.67
N TYR A 161 -15.18 10.70 -1.78
CA TYR A 161 -13.74 10.63 -1.96
C TYR A 161 -13.17 12.03 -2.27
N ASN A 162 -11.96 12.31 -1.76
CA ASN A 162 -11.20 13.51 -2.13
C ASN A 162 -10.82 13.51 -3.62
N GLN A 163 -10.58 12.34 -4.17
CA GLN A 163 -10.30 12.07 -5.58
C GLN A 163 -10.54 10.60 -5.92
N GLU A 164 -10.80 10.32 -7.19
CA GLU A 164 -10.95 8.96 -7.74
C GLU A 164 -10.07 8.81 -8.98
N ILE A 165 -9.85 7.57 -9.41
CA ILE A 165 -9.00 7.18 -10.55
C ILE A 165 -9.81 6.61 -11.68
#